data_1873f38bb4112029ac5fd47b4d432c76
#
_entry.id   1873f38bb4112029ac5fd47b4d432c76
#
_cell.length_a   1.000
_cell.length_b   1.000
_cell.length_c   1.000
_cell.angle_alpha   90.00
_cell.angle_beta   90.00
_cell.angle_gamma   90.00
#
_symmetry.space_group_name_H-M   'P 1'
#
loop_
_entity.id
_entity.type
_entity.pdbx_description
1 polymer ?
#
loop_
_entity_poly.entity_id
_entity_poly.type
_entity_poly.pdbx_seq_one_letter_code
_entity_poly.pdbx_strand_id
1 'polypeptide(L)'
;MKPRGILLIGLNGCGKSTLTRLLAQRLSLRPMDVEDYYFPKDQAVPFSVSLRHDEVQALLARDIRESGAFVLCSVRADWCEEITRACALAVWLKAPAALRQTRIRQRDVLRFGNRVAPGGDLHESQERFYAMAAARSEDSVRQSALRLPCPLLELDAVRPPDSLALEIENRYLALTHTIPPKE
;
A
#
# COMPACT_ATOMS: atom_id res chain seq x y z
N MET A 1 -14.12 15.46 10.28
CA MET A 1 -12.71 15.24 10.73
C MET A 1 -11.78 15.67 9.61
N LYS A 2 -10.70 16.45 9.88
CA LYS A 2 -9.74 16.81 8.81
C LYS A 2 -9.05 15.54 8.30
N PRO A 3 -8.92 15.35 6.99
CA PRO A 3 -8.17 14.22 6.42
C PRO A 3 -6.70 14.24 6.89
N ARG A 4 -6.20 13.12 7.40
CA ARG A 4 -4.83 12.99 7.93
C ARG A 4 -4.13 11.72 7.49
N GLY A 5 -4.71 10.99 6.53
CA GLY A 5 -4.16 9.77 5.99
C GLY A 5 -3.29 10.01 4.75
N ILE A 6 -2.30 9.15 4.54
CA ILE A 6 -1.58 8.99 3.28
C ILE A 6 -1.99 7.64 2.70
N LEU A 7 -2.45 7.62 1.45
CA LEU A 7 -2.77 6.38 0.73
C LEU A 7 -1.70 6.10 -0.33
N LEU A 8 -0.90 5.04 -0.14
CA LEU A 8 0.07 4.58 -1.13
C LEU A 8 -0.57 3.50 -2.01
N ILE A 9 -0.65 3.74 -3.31
CA ILE A 9 -1.19 2.78 -4.28
C ILE A 9 -0.13 2.41 -5.32
N GLY A 10 -0.36 1.30 -6.00
CA GLY A 10 0.53 0.79 -7.05
C GLY A 10 0.58 -0.72 -7.08
N LEU A 11 1.10 -1.28 -8.14
CA LEU A 11 1.15 -2.73 -8.33
C LEU A 11 2.10 -3.41 -7.33
N ASN A 12 2.00 -4.73 -7.21
CA ASN A 12 2.88 -5.53 -6.36
C ASN A 12 4.34 -5.31 -6.75
N GLY A 13 5.24 -5.21 -5.77
CA GLY A 13 6.67 -4.96 -6.00
C GLY A 13 7.08 -3.49 -6.19
N CYS A 14 6.16 -2.51 -6.18
CA CYS A 14 6.49 -1.08 -6.25
C CYS A 14 7.15 -0.50 -4.99
N GLY A 15 7.26 -1.23 -3.88
CA GLY A 15 7.90 -0.74 -2.66
C GLY A 15 6.95 -0.03 -1.67
N LYS A 16 5.63 -0.14 -1.84
CA LYS A 16 4.62 0.48 -0.96
C LYS A 16 4.86 0.20 0.52
N SER A 17 4.96 -1.07 0.93
CA SER A 17 5.14 -1.45 2.35
C SER A 17 6.44 -0.93 2.95
N THR A 18 7.49 -0.73 2.14
CA THR A 18 8.75 -0.09 2.57
C THR A 18 8.51 1.39 2.87
N LEU A 19 7.88 2.11 1.93
CA LEU A 19 7.56 3.53 2.12
C LEU A 19 6.54 3.75 3.24
N THR A 20 5.55 2.86 3.40
CA THR A 20 4.61 2.90 4.53
C THR A 20 5.34 2.93 5.86
N ARG A 21 6.32 2.05 6.07
CA ARG A 21 7.11 2.00 7.31
C ARG A 21 7.97 3.25 7.50
N LEU A 22 8.64 3.72 6.45
CA LEU A 22 9.47 4.93 6.50
C LEU A 22 8.62 6.17 6.84
N LEU A 23 7.51 6.37 6.15
CA LEU A 23 6.62 7.51 6.39
C LEU A 23 5.95 7.44 7.78
N ALA A 24 5.54 6.25 8.20
CA ALA A 24 4.97 6.04 9.53
C ALA A 24 5.96 6.44 10.63
N GLN A 25 7.23 6.08 10.50
CA GLN A 25 8.29 6.45 11.43
C GLN A 25 8.59 7.94 11.39
N ARG A 26 8.75 8.55 10.20
CA ARG A 26 9.11 9.96 10.04
C ARG A 26 8.02 10.92 10.50
N LEU A 27 6.75 10.55 10.27
CA LEU A 27 5.59 11.41 10.53
C LEU A 27 4.79 10.99 11.78
N SER A 28 5.24 9.96 12.50
CA SER A 28 4.52 9.38 13.65
C SER A 28 3.07 8.99 13.30
N LEU A 29 2.89 8.36 12.13
CA LEU A 29 1.60 7.88 11.64
C LEU A 29 1.46 6.37 11.86
N ARG A 30 0.22 5.88 11.99
CA ARG A 30 -0.04 4.43 12.07
C ARG A 30 0.18 3.78 10.70
N PRO A 31 1.11 2.80 10.57
CA PRO A 31 1.26 2.03 9.33
C PRO A 31 0.13 1.01 9.19
N MET A 32 -0.46 0.94 8.00
CA MET A 32 -1.51 -0.02 7.65
C MET A 32 -1.18 -0.64 6.29
N ASP A 33 -1.03 -1.97 6.23
CA ASP A 33 -0.89 -2.70 4.98
C ASP A 33 -2.15 -3.52 4.77
N VAL A 34 -2.85 -3.28 3.66
CA VAL A 34 -4.08 -3.98 3.30
C VAL A 34 -3.90 -5.50 3.28
N GLU A 35 -2.70 -5.97 2.93
CA GLU A 35 -2.37 -7.40 2.93
C GLU A 35 -2.54 -8.03 4.33
N ASP A 36 -2.20 -7.28 5.40
CA ASP A 36 -2.36 -7.71 6.80
C ASP A 36 -3.83 -7.81 7.23
N TYR A 37 -4.74 -7.09 6.57
CA TYR A 37 -6.18 -7.17 6.82
C TYR A 37 -6.85 -8.27 6.01
N TYR A 38 -6.41 -8.51 4.78
CA TYR A 38 -6.94 -9.62 3.99
C TYR A 38 -6.53 -10.98 4.52
N PHE A 39 -5.31 -11.11 5.04
CA PHE A 39 -4.72 -12.39 5.41
C PHE A 39 -4.32 -12.40 6.89
N PRO A 40 -5.13 -13.01 7.77
CA PRO A 40 -4.76 -13.21 9.17
C PRO A 40 -3.41 -13.91 9.30
N LYS A 41 -2.59 -13.48 10.28
CA LYS A 41 -1.19 -13.95 10.42
C LYS A 41 -1.04 -15.30 11.09
N ASP A 42 -2.11 -15.81 11.68
CA ASP A 42 -2.18 -17.08 12.44
C ASP A 42 -2.47 -18.31 11.56
N GLN A 43 -2.42 -18.16 10.24
CA GLN A 43 -2.66 -19.27 9.31
C GLN A 43 -1.48 -20.20 9.21
N ALA A 44 -1.70 -21.53 9.29
CA ALA A 44 -0.68 -22.56 9.11
C ALA A 44 0.02 -22.47 7.73
N VAL A 45 -0.76 -22.17 6.69
CA VAL A 45 -0.24 -21.87 5.35
C VAL A 45 -0.49 -20.37 5.08
N PRO A 46 0.56 -19.57 4.90
CA PRO A 46 0.41 -18.13 4.64
C PRO A 46 -0.48 -17.86 3.42
N PHE A 47 -1.37 -16.88 3.55
CA PHE A 47 -2.28 -16.43 2.48
C PHE A 47 -3.29 -17.48 1.99
N SER A 48 -3.52 -18.57 2.73
CA SER A 48 -4.45 -19.62 2.33
C SER A 48 -5.92 -19.24 2.48
N VAL A 49 -6.25 -18.38 3.44
CA VAL A 49 -7.61 -17.88 3.68
C VAL A 49 -7.58 -16.36 3.69
N SER A 50 -8.44 -15.75 2.88
CA SER A 50 -8.61 -14.29 2.86
C SER A 50 -9.96 -13.89 3.41
N LEU A 51 -10.02 -12.78 4.13
CA LEU A 51 -11.27 -12.10 4.46
C LEU A 51 -11.93 -11.52 3.21
N ARG A 52 -13.22 -11.32 3.26
CA ARG A 52 -13.99 -10.66 2.20
C ARG A 52 -13.68 -9.16 2.18
N HIS A 53 -13.86 -8.55 1.02
CA HIS A 53 -13.55 -7.13 0.83
C HIS A 53 -14.34 -6.20 1.78
N ASP A 54 -15.62 -6.50 2.00
CA ASP A 54 -16.47 -5.74 2.93
C ASP A 54 -16.02 -5.85 4.39
N GLU A 55 -15.57 -7.03 4.82
CA GLU A 55 -14.99 -7.25 6.15
C GLU A 55 -13.68 -6.46 6.33
N VAL A 56 -12.81 -6.49 5.32
CA VAL A 56 -11.56 -5.72 5.31
C VAL A 56 -11.86 -4.21 5.37
N GLN A 57 -12.83 -3.72 4.61
CA GLN A 57 -13.22 -2.31 4.67
C GLN A 57 -13.72 -1.90 6.05
N ALA A 58 -14.53 -2.73 6.71
CA ALA A 58 -15.03 -2.46 8.05
C ALA A 58 -13.90 -2.37 9.09
N LEU A 59 -12.94 -3.30 9.02
CA LEU A 59 -11.76 -3.31 9.89
C LEU A 59 -10.88 -2.07 9.66
N LEU A 60 -10.58 -1.74 8.40
CA LEU A 60 -9.81 -0.56 8.03
C LEU A 60 -10.48 0.73 8.51
N ALA A 61 -11.78 0.88 8.27
CA ALA A 61 -12.53 2.06 8.70
C ALA A 61 -12.52 2.22 10.23
N ARG A 62 -12.67 1.13 10.98
CA ARG A 62 -12.52 1.14 12.45
C ARG A 62 -11.15 1.62 12.87
N ASP A 63 -10.09 1.02 12.34
CA ASP A 63 -8.71 1.32 12.70
C ASP A 63 -8.29 2.74 12.32
N ILE A 64 -8.83 3.27 11.21
CA ILE A 64 -8.65 4.66 10.79
C ILE A 64 -9.31 5.63 11.78
N ARG A 65 -10.53 5.33 12.24
CA ARG A 65 -11.19 6.16 13.27
C ARG A 65 -10.40 6.20 14.57
N GLU A 66 -9.88 5.04 14.99
CA GLU A 66 -9.11 4.92 16.23
C GLU A 66 -7.74 5.62 16.16
N SER A 67 -7.05 5.52 15.03
CA SER A 67 -5.70 6.09 14.88
C SER A 67 -5.69 7.60 14.58
N GLY A 68 -6.71 8.10 13.92
CA GLY A 68 -6.82 9.50 13.50
C GLY A 68 -5.84 9.95 12.42
N ALA A 69 -4.64 9.35 12.33
CA ALA A 69 -3.63 9.64 11.31
C ALA A 69 -2.88 8.36 10.92
N PHE A 70 -2.73 8.07 9.62
CA PHE A 70 -2.25 6.79 9.13
C PHE A 70 -1.51 6.88 7.79
N VAL A 71 -0.75 5.83 7.47
CA VAL A 71 -0.25 5.53 6.12
C VAL A 71 -0.80 4.18 5.72
N LEU A 72 -1.71 4.15 4.76
CA LEU A 72 -2.32 2.93 4.22
C LEU A 72 -1.67 2.57 2.89
N CYS A 73 -1.25 1.32 2.71
CA CYS A 73 -0.84 0.84 1.40
C CYS A 73 -1.80 -0.21 0.83
N SER A 74 -2.10 -0.06 -0.45
CA SER A 74 -2.99 -0.92 -1.22
C SER A 74 -2.54 -1.05 -2.67
N VAL A 75 -3.05 -2.03 -3.40
CA VAL A 75 -2.82 -2.10 -4.86
C VAL A 75 -3.62 -1.00 -5.56
N ARG A 76 -4.89 -0.84 -5.22
CA ARG A 76 -5.82 0.14 -5.80
C ARG A 76 -6.43 1.01 -4.70
N ALA A 77 -7.20 2.02 -5.11
CA ALA A 77 -7.86 2.97 -4.23
C ALA A 77 -9.39 2.81 -4.17
N ASP A 78 -9.91 1.65 -4.53
CA ASP A 78 -11.34 1.34 -4.58
C ASP A 78 -11.94 0.98 -3.19
N TRP A 79 -11.69 1.85 -2.24
CA TRP A 79 -12.19 1.76 -0.87
C TRP A 79 -13.48 2.57 -0.69
N CYS A 80 -14.24 2.28 0.36
CA CYS A 80 -15.43 3.05 0.68
C CYS A 80 -15.10 4.53 0.95
N GLU A 81 -16.12 5.37 0.85
CA GLU A 81 -15.99 6.82 0.96
C GLU A 81 -15.39 7.26 2.30
N GLU A 82 -15.69 6.56 3.38
CA GLU A 82 -15.13 6.84 4.71
C GLU A 82 -13.60 6.76 4.70
N ILE A 83 -13.03 5.71 4.08
CA ILE A 83 -11.58 5.52 3.99
C ILE A 83 -10.95 6.56 3.07
N THR A 84 -11.54 6.78 1.89
CA THR A 84 -10.96 7.69 0.90
C THR A 84 -11.02 9.15 1.33
N ARG A 85 -12.07 9.57 2.02
CA ARG A 85 -12.19 10.93 2.60
C ARG A 85 -11.27 11.17 3.80
N ALA A 86 -10.81 10.12 4.47
CA ALA A 86 -9.83 10.25 5.56
C ALA A 86 -8.40 10.52 5.03
N CYS A 87 -8.15 10.35 3.72
CA CYS A 87 -6.85 10.59 3.09
C CYS A 87 -6.66 12.08 2.74
N ALA A 88 -5.54 12.65 3.18
CA ALA A 88 -5.10 13.99 2.80
C ALA A 88 -4.27 13.99 1.52
N LEU A 89 -3.62 12.87 1.23
CA LEU A 89 -2.75 12.69 0.07
C LEU A 89 -2.82 11.24 -0.41
N ALA A 90 -2.93 11.05 -1.72
CA ALA A 90 -2.70 9.78 -2.38
C ALA A 90 -1.37 9.82 -3.15
N VAL A 91 -0.65 8.71 -3.14
CA VAL A 91 0.62 8.55 -3.86
C VAL A 91 0.55 7.30 -4.72
N TRP A 92 0.71 7.46 -6.02
CA TRP A 92 0.80 6.35 -6.96
C TRP A 92 2.26 6.04 -7.29
N LEU A 93 2.71 4.88 -6.85
CA LEU A 93 4.06 4.37 -7.09
C LEU A 93 4.08 3.53 -8.36
N LYS A 94 4.90 3.94 -9.33
CA LYS A 94 5.11 3.25 -10.60
C LYS A 94 6.50 2.64 -10.65
N ALA A 95 6.61 1.41 -11.16
CA ALA A 95 7.90 0.78 -11.43
C ALA A 95 7.78 -0.19 -12.62
N PRO A 96 8.84 -0.35 -13.42
CA PRO A 96 8.85 -1.31 -14.52
C PRO A 96 8.49 -2.73 -14.08
N ALA A 97 7.75 -3.46 -14.91
CA ALA A 97 7.27 -4.81 -14.58
C ALA A 97 8.42 -5.76 -14.19
N ALA A 98 9.52 -5.74 -14.93
CA ALA A 98 10.69 -6.58 -14.63
C ALA A 98 11.25 -6.31 -13.23
N LEU A 99 11.41 -5.03 -12.85
CA LEU A 99 11.89 -4.65 -11.52
C LEU A 99 10.93 -5.10 -10.42
N ARG A 100 9.63 -4.93 -10.64
CA ARG A 100 8.60 -5.37 -9.68
C ARG A 100 8.65 -6.88 -9.46
N GLN A 101 8.75 -7.66 -10.53
CA GLN A 101 8.85 -9.13 -10.45
C GLN A 101 10.12 -9.58 -9.72
N THR A 102 11.27 -8.97 -10.00
CA THR A 102 12.52 -9.23 -9.28
C THR A 102 12.37 -8.96 -7.78
N ARG A 103 11.80 -7.80 -7.41
CA ARG A 103 11.60 -7.42 -6.00
C ARG A 103 10.65 -8.38 -5.27
N ILE A 104 9.58 -8.83 -5.93
CA ILE A 104 8.63 -9.80 -5.34
C ILE A 104 9.34 -11.11 -5.06
N ARG A 105 10.04 -11.69 -6.05
CA ARG A 105 10.76 -12.96 -5.88
C ARG A 105 11.84 -12.90 -4.80
N GLN A 106 12.65 -11.83 -4.78
CA GLN A 106 13.67 -11.62 -3.75
C GLN A 106 13.05 -11.53 -2.34
N ARG A 107 11.98 -10.76 -2.18
CA ARG A 107 11.24 -10.65 -0.91
C ARG A 107 10.75 -12.02 -0.43
N ASP A 108 10.18 -12.81 -1.33
CA ASP A 108 9.56 -14.08 -0.97
C ASP A 108 10.62 -15.15 -0.63
N VAL A 109 11.77 -15.14 -1.31
CA VAL A 109 12.95 -15.96 -0.91
C VAL A 109 13.44 -15.56 0.48
N LEU A 110 13.56 -14.27 0.77
CA LEU A 110 13.97 -13.80 2.10
C LEU A 110 12.95 -14.16 3.19
N ARG A 111 11.65 -14.16 2.87
CA ARG A 111 10.57 -14.41 3.82
C ARG A 111 10.33 -15.90 4.09
N PHE A 112 10.43 -16.73 3.07
CA PHE A 112 10.00 -18.11 3.10
C PHE A 112 11.14 -19.12 2.86
N GLY A 113 12.33 -18.67 2.45
CA GLY A 113 13.48 -19.54 2.20
C GLY A 113 13.19 -20.62 1.15
N ASN A 114 13.60 -21.85 1.45
CA ASN A 114 13.45 -22.98 0.54
C ASN A 114 11.99 -23.42 0.30
N ARG A 115 11.02 -22.93 1.09
CA ARG A 115 9.60 -23.25 0.88
C ARG A 115 9.07 -22.78 -0.47
N VAL A 116 9.67 -21.72 -1.07
CA VAL A 116 9.28 -21.20 -2.39
C VAL A 116 10.13 -21.77 -3.54
N ALA A 117 11.18 -22.54 -3.24
CA ALA A 117 12.00 -23.20 -4.25
C ALA A 117 11.25 -24.40 -4.89
N PRO A 118 11.67 -24.89 -6.06
CA PRO A 118 11.10 -26.09 -6.65
C PRO A 118 11.07 -27.26 -5.66
N GLY A 119 9.89 -27.86 -5.48
CA GLY A 119 9.64 -28.92 -4.49
C GLY A 119 9.26 -28.42 -3.09
N GLY A 120 9.34 -27.13 -2.81
CA GLY A 120 8.84 -26.53 -1.57
C GLY A 120 7.31 -26.45 -1.51
N ASP A 121 6.75 -26.46 -0.32
CA ASP A 121 5.31 -26.48 -0.06
C ASP A 121 4.56 -25.20 -0.52
N LEU A 122 5.27 -24.09 -0.64
CA LEU A 122 4.73 -22.81 -1.13
C LEU A 122 5.03 -22.56 -2.62
N HIS A 123 5.83 -23.40 -3.28
CA HIS A 123 6.31 -23.16 -4.64
C HIS A 123 5.17 -22.88 -5.63
N GLU A 124 4.22 -23.80 -5.75
CA GLU A 124 3.11 -23.64 -6.70
C GLU A 124 2.21 -22.44 -6.40
N SER A 125 1.95 -22.18 -5.13
CA SER A 125 1.11 -21.04 -4.74
C SER A 125 1.79 -19.71 -5.04
N GLN A 126 3.11 -19.63 -4.86
CA GLN A 126 3.89 -18.43 -5.18
C GLN A 126 4.04 -18.22 -6.69
N GLU A 127 4.25 -19.27 -7.48
CA GLU A 127 4.27 -19.12 -8.95
C GLU A 127 2.93 -18.64 -9.50
N ARG A 128 1.79 -19.11 -8.95
CA ARG A 128 0.46 -18.55 -9.28
C ARG A 128 0.34 -17.07 -8.90
N PHE A 129 0.85 -16.70 -7.72
CA PHE A 129 0.87 -15.30 -7.30
C PHE A 129 1.75 -14.44 -8.22
N TYR A 130 2.92 -14.90 -8.62
CA TYR A 130 3.80 -14.17 -9.55
C TYR A 130 3.14 -13.96 -10.92
N ALA A 131 2.50 -14.97 -11.45
CA ALA A 131 1.75 -14.88 -12.70
C ALA A 131 0.59 -13.87 -12.59
N MET A 132 -0.19 -13.92 -11.52
CA MET A 132 -1.27 -12.98 -11.24
C MET A 132 -0.74 -11.54 -11.07
N ALA A 133 0.35 -11.35 -10.35
CA ALA A 133 0.97 -10.04 -10.15
C ALA A 133 1.55 -9.46 -11.45
N ALA A 134 2.05 -10.31 -12.34
CA ALA A 134 2.55 -9.92 -13.66
C ALA A 134 1.40 -9.48 -14.59
N ALA A 135 0.27 -10.18 -14.54
CA ALA A 135 -0.89 -9.89 -15.39
C ALA A 135 -1.67 -8.63 -14.99
N ARG A 136 -1.42 -8.06 -13.80
CA ARG A 136 -2.12 -6.85 -13.36
C ARG A 136 -1.74 -5.63 -14.19
N SER A 137 -2.75 -4.91 -14.71
CA SER A 137 -2.60 -3.67 -15.45
C SER A 137 -2.53 -2.45 -14.54
N GLU A 138 -1.72 -1.46 -14.91
CA GLU A 138 -1.69 -0.13 -14.28
C GLU A 138 -2.99 0.65 -14.50
N ASP A 139 -3.76 0.34 -15.55
CA ASP A 139 -5.03 1.01 -15.84
C ASP A 139 -6.03 0.87 -14.69
N SER A 140 -6.08 -0.30 -14.05
CA SER A 140 -6.97 -0.53 -12.91
C SER A 140 -6.58 0.34 -11.69
N VAL A 141 -5.28 0.55 -11.48
CA VAL A 141 -4.77 1.45 -10.44
C VAL A 141 -5.13 2.89 -10.78
N ARG A 142 -4.85 3.31 -12.02
CA ARG A 142 -5.16 4.66 -12.52
C ARG A 142 -6.63 5.00 -12.38
N GLN A 143 -7.53 4.13 -12.84
CA GLN A 143 -8.96 4.36 -12.75
C GLN A 143 -9.45 4.51 -11.31
N SER A 144 -8.90 3.72 -10.37
CA SER A 144 -9.23 3.86 -8.95
C SER A 144 -8.68 5.16 -8.36
N ALA A 145 -7.46 5.57 -8.76
CA ALA A 145 -6.81 6.80 -8.30
C ALA A 145 -7.57 8.07 -8.71
N LEU A 146 -8.10 8.12 -9.93
CA LEU A 146 -8.84 9.27 -10.47
C LEU A 146 -10.16 9.55 -9.73
N ARG A 147 -10.65 8.61 -8.93
CA ARG A 147 -11.87 8.77 -8.12
C ARG A 147 -11.62 9.29 -6.72
N LEU A 148 -10.36 9.46 -6.33
CA LEU A 148 -10.00 9.91 -4.99
C LEU A 148 -10.36 11.39 -4.78
N PRO A 149 -10.89 11.75 -3.61
CA PRO A 149 -11.25 13.14 -3.30
C PRO A 149 -10.05 13.97 -2.81
N CYS A 150 -8.85 13.42 -2.81
CA CYS A 150 -7.63 14.07 -2.35
C CYS A 150 -6.60 14.22 -3.50
N PRO A 151 -5.61 15.14 -3.36
CA PRO A 151 -4.53 15.26 -4.32
C PRO A 151 -3.79 13.94 -4.57
N LEU A 152 -3.43 13.69 -5.83
CA LEU A 152 -2.66 12.53 -6.27
C LEU A 152 -1.23 12.97 -6.64
N LEU A 153 -0.24 12.31 -6.06
CA LEU A 153 1.18 12.44 -6.40
C LEU A 153 1.64 11.16 -7.10
N GLU A 154 2.16 11.27 -8.32
CA GLU A 154 2.70 10.15 -9.07
C GLU A 154 4.22 10.12 -8.92
N LEU A 155 4.79 8.98 -8.54
CA LEU A 155 6.23 8.84 -8.28
C LEU A 155 6.81 7.61 -8.97
N ASP A 156 8.01 7.79 -9.53
CA ASP A 156 8.82 6.71 -10.05
C ASP A 156 9.52 5.97 -8.90
N ALA A 157 9.08 4.75 -8.63
CA ALA A 157 9.58 3.89 -7.56
C ALA A 157 10.90 3.16 -7.90
N VAL A 158 11.58 3.55 -8.97
CA VAL A 158 12.99 3.21 -9.22
C VAL A 158 13.90 4.03 -8.31
N ARG A 159 13.50 5.23 -7.95
CA ARG A 159 14.22 6.14 -7.06
C ARG A 159 14.44 5.54 -5.66
N PRO A 160 15.49 5.99 -4.93
CA PRO A 160 15.74 5.55 -3.55
C PRO A 160 14.54 5.81 -2.63
N PRO A 161 14.18 4.86 -1.74
CA PRO A 161 13.04 5.00 -0.84
C PRO A 161 13.08 6.24 0.05
N ASP A 162 14.26 6.63 0.55
CA ASP A 162 14.41 7.83 1.39
C ASP A 162 14.10 9.12 0.63
N SER A 163 14.52 9.20 -0.64
CA SER A 163 14.21 10.34 -1.51
C SER A 163 12.70 10.46 -1.76
N LEU A 164 12.03 9.32 -2.00
CA LEU A 164 10.59 9.27 -2.17
C LEU A 164 9.86 9.65 -0.89
N ALA A 165 10.32 9.11 0.25
CA ALA A 165 9.71 9.40 1.55
C ALA A 165 9.80 10.90 1.88
N LEU A 166 10.94 11.55 1.63
CA LEU A 166 11.13 12.99 1.85
C LEU A 166 10.17 13.83 0.96
N GLU A 167 10.01 13.47 -0.30
CA GLU A 167 9.10 14.17 -1.21
C GLU A 167 7.64 14.04 -0.77
N ILE A 168 7.23 12.82 -0.38
CA ILE A 168 5.87 12.56 0.14
C ILE A 168 5.63 13.33 1.44
N GLU A 169 6.60 13.30 2.37
CA GLU A 169 6.55 14.03 3.63
C GLU A 169 6.34 15.52 3.41
N ASN A 170 7.15 16.16 2.57
CA ASN A 170 7.03 17.58 2.26
C ASN A 170 5.66 17.92 1.67
N ARG A 171 5.16 17.08 0.75
CA ARG A 171 3.85 17.29 0.15
C ARG A 171 2.71 17.13 1.16
N TYR A 172 2.80 16.11 2.01
CA TYR A 172 1.81 15.84 3.05
C TYR A 172 1.76 16.97 4.08
N LEU A 173 2.92 17.44 4.56
CA LEU A 173 2.99 18.55 5.52
C LEU A 173 2.43 19.83 4.93
N ALA A 174 2.71 20.15 3.68
CA ALA A 174 2.12 21.30 3.00
C ALA A 174 0.58 21.24 2.94
N LEU A 175 -0.01 20.05 2.79
CA LEU A 175 -1.47 19.87 2.75
C LEU A 175 -2.13 19.89 4.13
N THR A 176 -1.43 19.40 5.16
CA THR A 176 -2.02 19.22 6.50
C THR A 176 -1.74 20.37 7.46
N HIS A 177 -0.64 21.13 7.24
CA HIS A 177 -0.22 22.26 8.06
C HIS A 177 -0.52 23.63 7.43
N THR A 178 -1.24 23.66 6.29
CA THR A 178 -1.70 24.94 5.75
C THR A 178 -2.63 25.60 6.77
N ILE A 179 -2.14 26.64 7.46
CA ILE A 179 -2.93 27.52 8.32
C ILE A 179 -3.98 28.17 7.42
N PRO A 180 -5.28 28.11 7.74
CA PRO A 180 -6.26 28.91 6.98
C PRO A 180 -5.84 30.36 7.02
N PRO A 181 -6.03 31.14 5.94
CA PRO A 181 -5.79 32.58 5.96
C PRO A 181 -6.56 33.16 7.16
N LYS A 182 -5.91 33.97 7.97
CA LYS A 182 -6.57 34.73 9.03
C LYS A 182 -7.58 35.66 8.32
N GLU A 183 -8.86 35.42 8.59
CA GLU A 183 -9.93 36.41 8.28
C GLU A 183 -9.67 37.74 9.00
#